data_d2e6ae124be1b2565979f86ca82932fe
#
_entry.id   d2e6ae124be1b2565979f86ca82932fe
#
_cell.length_a   1.000
_cell.length_b   1.000
_cell.length_c   1.000
_cell.angle_alpha   90.00
_cell.angle_beta   90.00
_cell.angle_gamma   90.00
#
_symmetry.space_group_name_H-M   'P 1'
#
loop_
_entity.id
_entity.type
_entity.pdbx_description
1 polymer ?
#
loop_
_entity_poly.entity_id
_entity_poly.type
_entity_poly.pdbx_seq_one_letter_code
_entity_poly.pdbx_strand_id
1 'polypeptide(L)'
;MDFLWNNYKCPVEWEGIVYPTAEHAFQASKVINPALRMLIAAAASPAEEIQETRWDWDNLKFGFLLEITKCKFYQNKDLAEKLLATGNKEIICDENHLGLILMIVRKELQMIREMEKDLEGAVR
;
A
#
# COMPACT_ATOMS: atom_id res chain seq x y z
N MET A 1 12.86 8.86 5.57
CA MET A 1 11.44 8.53 5.79
C MET A 1 11.15 7.09 5.38
N ASP A 2 11.53 6.18 6.24
CA ASP A 2 11.50 4.74 5.93
C ASP A 2 10.10 4.21 5.71
N PHE A 3 9.09 4.79 6.37
CA PHE A 3 7.71 4.32 6.29
C PHE A 3 7.09 4.48 4.89
N LEU A 4 7.68 5.28 4.02
CA LEU A 4 7.20 5.46 2.64
C LEU A 4 7.51 4.26 1.75
N TRP A 5 8.58 3.52 2.06
CA TRP A 5 9.03 2.40 1.24
C TRP A 5 8.12 1.18 1.39
N ASN A 6 7.97 0.43 0.31
CA ASN A 6 7.15 -0.79 0.31
C ASN A 6 7.70 -1.88 1.23
N ASN A 7 9.00 -1.88 1.48
CA ASN A 7 9.64 -2.88 2.35
C ASN A 7 9.60 -2.52 3.83
N TYR A 8 8.97 -1.40 4.20
CA TYR A 8 8.80 -1.04 5.60
C TYR A 8 7.93 -2.09 6.31
N LYS A 9 8.37 -2.54 7.48
CA LYS A 9 7.67 -3.59 8.24
C LYS A 9 6.42 -3.03 8.90
N CYS A 10 5.28 -3.38 8.37
CA CYS A 10 3.97 -3.11 8.94
C CYS A 10 2.98 -4.09 8.32
N PRO A 11 2.02 -4.61 9.10
CA PRO A 11 1.06 -5.56 8.54
C PRO A 11 0.16 -4.90 7.50
N VAL A 12 0.00 -5.56 6.37
CA VAL A 12 -0.86 -5.11 5.28
C VAL A 12 -1.77 -6.27 4.90
N GLU A 13 -3.06 -6.16 5.18
CA GLU A 13 -4.04 -7.12 4.71
C GLU A 13 -4.51 -6.70 3.32
N TRP A 14 -4.32 -7.60 2.36
CA TRP A 14 -4.73 -7.38 0.99
C TRP A 14 -5.34 -8.67 0.43
N GLU A 15 -6.54 -8.55 -0.10
CA GLU A 15 -7.30 -9.68 -0.64
C GLU A 15 -7.35 -10.89 0.31
N GLY A 16 -7.56 -10.62 1.59
CA GLY A 16 -7.78 -11.66 2.61
C GLY A 16 -6.52 -12.27 3.21
N ILE A 17 -5.33 -11.81 2.83
CA ILE A 17 -4.07 -12.32 3.36
C ILE A 17 -3.29 -11.17 4.01
N VAL A 18 -2.76 -11.39 5.21
CA VAL A 18 -1.93 -10.40 5.92
C VAL A 18 -0.48 -10.61 5.53
N TYR A 19 0.13 -9.57 4.98
CA TYR A 19 1.54 -9.57 4.56
C TYR A 19 2.37 -8.74 5.54
N PRO A 20 3.64 -9.10 5.76
CA PRO A 20 4.50 -8.35 6.69
C PRO A 20 4.95 -7.01 6.14
N THR A 21 4.85 -6.77 4.84
CA THR A 21 5.17 -5.50 4.19
C THR A 21 4.29 -5.30 2.96
N ALA A 22 4.17 -4.06 2.50
CA ALA A 22 3.53 -3.77 1.23
C ALA A 22 4.26 -4.43 0.04
N GLU A 23 5.59 -4.57 0.13
CA GLU A 23 6.37 -5.25 -0.92
C GLU A 23 5.98 -6.72 -1.05
N HIS A 24 5.77 -7.42 0.08
CA HIS A 24 5.27 -8.80 0.03
C HIS A 24 3.92 -8.88 -0.70
N ALA A 25 2.99 -7.98 -0.38
CA ALA A 25 1.69 -7.93 -1.03
C ALA A 25 1.84 -7.64 -2.53
N PHE A 26 2.71 -6.69 -2.89
CA PHE A 26 2.94 -6.33 -4.28
C PHE A 26 3.54 -7.49 -5.08
N GLN A 27 4.51 -8.21 -4.51
CA GLN A 27 5.05 -9.41 -5.14
C GLN A 27 3.97 -10.49 -5.27
N ALA A 28 3.12 -10.67 -4.24
CA ALA A 28 2.01 -11.62 -4.30
C ALA A 28 1.00 -11.28 -5.40
N SER A 29 0.84 -10.00 -5.76
CA SER A 29 -0.06 -9.59 -6.84
C SER A 29 0.35 -10.14 -8.21
N LYS A 30 1.61 -10.56 -8.36
CA LYS A 30 2.11 -11.16 -9.60
C LYS A 30 1.58 -12.56 -9.86
N VAL A 31 1.02 -13.21 -8.84
CA VAL A 31 0.48 -14.56 -8.95
C VAL A 31 -0.99 -14.57 -8.55
N ILE A 32 -1.74 -15.53 -9.08
CA ILE A 32 -3.18 -15.64 -8.81
C ILE A 32 -3.45 -16.67 -7.70
N ASN A 33 -2.63 -17.73 -7.64
CA ASN A 33 -2.86 -18.85 -6.73
C ASN A 33 -2.75 -18.42 -5.26
N PRO A 34 -3.81 -18.57 -4.45
CA PRO A 34 -3.80 -18.19 -3.03
C PRO A 34 -2.72 -18.91 -2.21
N ALA A 35 -2.43 -20.18 -2.53
CA ALA A 35 -1.40 -20.93 -1.82
C ALA A 35 -0.02 -20.32 -2.02
N LEU A 36 0.29 -19.86 -3.25
CA LEU A 36 1.55 -19.15 -3.52
C LEU A 36 1.58 -17.80 -2.81
N ARG A 37 0.46 -17.08 -2.76
CA ARG A 37 0.36 -15.82 -2.04
C ARG A 37 0.62 -16.02 -0.55
N MET A 38 0.13 -17.10 0.04
CA MET A 38 0.40 -17.42 1.45
C MET A 38 1.87 -17.74 1.69
N LEU A 39 2.52 -18.45 0.76
CA LEU A 39 3.96 -18.72 0.84
C LEU A 39 4.77 -17.41 0.78
N ILE A 40 4.38 -16.48 -0.09
CA ILE A 40 5.02 -15.17 -0.18
C ILE A 40 4.84 -14.40 1.13
N ALA A 41 3.65 -14.45 1.72
CA ALA A 41 3.39 -13.78 3.01
C ALA A 41 4.28 -14.33 4.13
N ALA A 42 4.63 -15.61 4.09
CA ALA A 42 5.46 -16.26 5.09
C ALA A 42 6.96 -16.17 4.79
N ALA A 43 7.34 -15.73 3.59
CA ALA A 43 8.74 -15.69 3.16
C ALA A 43 9.52 -14.56 3.83
N ALA A 44 10.80 -14.77 4.10
CA ALA A 44 11.69 -13.74 4.63
C ALA A 44 11.95 -12.65 3.57
N SER A 45 12.04 -13.04 2.30
CA SER A 45 12.20 -12.14 1.16
C SER A 45 10.98 -12.24 0.26
N PRO A 46 10.36 -11.11 -0.12
CA PRO A 46 9.09 -11.14 -0.84
C PRO A 46 9.14 -11.74 -2.25
N ALA A 47 10.31 -11.85 -2.85
CA ALA A 47 10.43 -12.31 -4.23
C ALA A 47 10.83 -13.79 -4.39
N GLU A 48 11.12 -14.50 -3.29
CA GLU A 48 11.69 -15.84 -3.35
C GLU A 48 10.78 -16.90 -4.00
N GLU A 49 9.47 -16.76 -3.84
CA GLU A 49 8.51 -17.79 -4.25
C GLU A 49 7.91 -17.56 -5.63
N ILE A 50 8.32 -16.48 -6.32
CA ILE A 50 7.75 -16.16 -7.63
C ILE A 50 8.56 -16.80 -8.73
N GLN A 51 7.95 -17.76 -9.43
CA GLN A 51 8.55 -18.42 -10.58
C GLN A 51 7.95 -17.93 -11.89
N GLU A 52 6.70 -17.51 -11.87
CA GLU A 52 5.99 -17.11 -13.08
C GLU A 52 5.01 -15.99 -12.75
N THR A 53 5.15 -14.87 -13.46
CA THR A 53 4.27 -13.72 -13.28
C THR A 53 3.02 -13.89 -14.15
N ARG A 54 1.84 -13.52 -13.61
CA ARG A 54 0.58 -13.59 -14.34
C ARG A 54 0.67 -12.79 -15.65
N TRP A 55 -0.01 -13.28 -16.68
CA TRP A 55 0.07 -12.72 -18.04
C TRP A 55 -0.41 -11.26 -18.14
N ASP A 56 -1.35 -10.87 -17.27
CA ASP A 56 -1.99 -9.55 -17.31
C ASP A 56 -1.37 -8.55 -16.30
N TRP A 57 -0.28 -8.92 -15.62
CA TRP A 57 0.28 -8.12 -14.53
C TRP A 57 0.73 -6.73 -14.98
N ASP A 58 1.31 -6.59 -16.16
CA ASP A 58 1.77 -5.29 -16.67
C ASP A 58 0.62 -4.29 -16.81
N ASN A 59 -0.59 -4.77 -17.08
CA ASN A 59 -1.78 -3.92 -17.15
C ASN A 59 -2.38 -3.61 -15.78
N LEU A 60 -2.11 -4.43 -14.78
CA LEU A 60 -2.73 -4.35 -13.46
C LEU A 60 -1.81 -3.80 -12.37
N LYS A 61 -0.50 -3.79 -12.60
CA LYS A 61 0.49 -3.52 -11.55
C LYS A 61 0.31 -2.19 -10.84
N PHE A 62 0.00 -1.13 -11.55
CA PHE A 62 -0.18 0.19 -10.93
C PHE A 62 -1.46 0.25 -10.09
N GLY A 63 -2.54 -0.37 -10.56
CA GLY A 63 -3.77 -0.51 -9.80
C GLY A 63 -3.56 -1.31 -8.53
N PHE A 64 -2.84 -2.42 -8.61
CA PHE A 64 -2.48 -3.22 -7.45
C PHE A 64 -1.63 -2.42 -6.46
N LEU A 65 -0.62 -1.71 -6.95
CA LEU A 65 0.24 -0.91 -6.08
C LEU A 65 -0.55 0.19 -5.38
N LEU A 66 -1.45 0.87 -6.08
CA LEU A 66 -2.32 1.88 -5.48
C LEU A 66 -3.20 1.26 -4.39
N GLU A 67 -3.84 0.13 -4.69
CA GLU A 67 -4.71 -0.57 -3.74
C GLU A 67 -3.94 -1.03 -2.51
N ILE A 68 -2.78 -1.64 -2.69
CA ILE A 68 -1.93 -2.13 -1.60
C ILE A 68 -1.43 -0.95 -0.75
N THR A 69 -1.03 0.14 -1.38
CA THR A 69 -0.60 1.36 -0.67
C THR A 69 -1.74 1.94 0.17
N LYS A 70 -2.96 1.96 -0.37
CA LYS A 70 -4.13 2.36 0.42
C LYS A 70 -4.32 1.44 1.62
N CYS A 71 -4.24 0.12 1.43
CA CYS A 71 -4.34 -0.83 2.54
C CYS A 71 -3.31 -0.54 3.62
N LYS A 72 -2.06 -0.31 3.23
CA LYS A 72 -0.98 0.00 4.17
C LYS A 72 -1.32 1.19 5.06
N PHE A 73 -1.70 2.30 4.46
CA PHE A 73 -1.92 3.56 5.20
C PHE A 73 -3.28 3.63 5.87
N TYR A 74 -4.29 2.96 5.35
CA TYR A 74 -5.62 2.94 5.99
C TYR A 74 -5.65 2.00 7.19
N GLN A 75 -4.88 0.92 7.14
CA GLN A 75 -4.83 -0.08 8.21
C GLN A 75 -3.85 0.27 9.33
N ASN A 76 -2.89 1.15 9.07
CA ASN A 76 -1.86 1.55 10.02
C ASN A 76 -1.98 3.04 10.32
N LYS A 77 -2.78 3.38 11.33
CA LYS A 77 -3.14 4.77 11.65
C LYS A 77 -1.94 5.67 11.91
N ASP A 78 -0.92 5.16 12.58
CA ASP A 78 0.32 5.91 12.83
C ASP A 78 1.02 6.28 11.53
N LEU A 79 1.02 5.39 10.55
CA LEU A 79 1.61 5.67 9.24
C LEU A 79 0.78 6.67 8.45
N ALA A 80 -0.55 6.60 8.55
CA ALA A 80 -1.43 7.60 7.93
C ALA A 80 -1.13 9.00 8.48
N GLU A 81 -0.95 9.13 9.79
CA GLU A 81 -0.60 10.41 10.41
C GLU A 81 0.76 10.93 9.92
N LYS A 82 1.75 10.05 9.80
CA LYS A 82 3.07 10.41 9.27
C LYS A 82 3.00 10.88 7.83
N LEU A 83 2.20 10.21 7.00
CA LEU A 83 2.02 10.60 5.59
C LEU A 83 1.33 11.96 5.50
N LEU A 84 0.28 12.18 6.29
CA LEU A 84 -0.41 13.47 6.35
C LEU A 84 0.52 14.58 6.83
N ALA A 85 1.43 14.29 7.77
CA ALA A 85 2.38 15.27 8.29
C ALA A 85 3.37 15.77 7.23
N THR A 86 3.55 15.04 6.12
CA THR A 86 4.38 15.53 5.01
C THR A 86 3.72 16.68 4.25
N GLY A 87 2.45 16.96 4.51
CA GLY A 87 1.71 18.10 3.94
C GLY A 87 1.51 17.99 2.43
N ASN A 88 1.98 18.97 1.70
CA ASN A 88 1.86 19.00 0.23
C ASN A 88 3.23 18.89 -0.46
N LYS A 89 4.25 18.47 0.27
CA LYS A 89 5.58 18.31 -0.31
C LYS A 89 5.58 17.21 -1.37
N GLU A 90 6.35 17.43 -2.43
CA GLU A 90 6.52 16.41 -3.46
C GLU A 90 7.25 15.20 -2.89
N ILE A 91 6.74 14.00 -3.21
CA ILE A 91 7.35 12.74 -2.82
C ILE A 91 7.94 12.11 -4.08
N ILE A 92 9.25 11.95 -4.09
CA ILE A 92 9.97 11.38 -5.23
C ILE A 92 10.49 10.01 -4.84
N CYS A 93 9.95 8.97 -5.49
CA CYS A 93 10.41 7.59 -5.38
C CYS A 93 10.43 7.02 -6.79
N ASP A 94 11.56 6.45 -7.17
CA ASP A 94 11.76 6.00 -8.56
C ASP A 94 11.11 4.66 -8.87
N GLU A 95 10.74 3.89 -7.85
CA GLU A 95 10.18 2.55 -8.06
C GLU A 95 8.70 2.58 -8.39
N ASN A 96 8.33 2.08 -9.57
CA ASN A 96 6.95 1.82 -10.00
C ASN A 96 5.98 2.98 -9.77
N HIS A 97 6.44 4.22 -9.94
CA HIS A 97 5.65 5.42 -9.69
C HIS A 97 5.14 5.54 -8.23
N LEU A 98 5.88 4.95 -7.30
CA LEU A 98 5.47 4.95 -5.89
C LEU A 98 5.27 6.36 -5.34
N GLY A 99 6.14 7.30 -5.70
CA GLY A 99 6.00 8.69 -5.26
C GLY A 99 4.66 9.30 -5.63
N LEU A 100 4.23 9.12 -6.88
CA LEU A 100 2.93 9.59 -7.35
C LEU A 100 1.79 8.90 -6.60
N ILE A 101 1.88 7.59 -6.42
CA ILE A 101 0.87 6.81 -5.70
C ILE A 101 0.76 7.29 -4.25
N LEU A 102 1.88 7.54 -3.58
CA LEU A 102 1.89 8.06 -2.21
C LEU A 102 1.21 9.43 -2.13
N MET A 103 1.45 10.31 -3.10
CA MET A 103 0.79 11.61 -3.15
C MET A 103 -0.72 11.48 -3.38
N ILE A 104 -1.15 10.52 -4.20
CA ILE A 104 -2.58 10.22 -4.41
C ILE A 104 -3.21 9.74 -3.11
N VAL A 105 -2.58 8.79 -2.42
CA VAL A 105 -3.09 8.26 -1.15
C VAL A 105 -3.14 9.36 -0.09
N ARG A 106 -2.10 10.19 -0.01
CA ARG A 106 -2.07 11.33 0.91
C ARG A 106 -3.24 12.29 0.65
N LYS A 107 -3.50 12.61 -0.61
CA LYS A 107 -4.62 13.48 -0.97
C LYS A 107 -5.95 12.89 -0.54
N GLU A 108 -6.13 11.61 -0.76
CA GLU A 108 -7.34 10.91 -0.33
C GLU A 108 -7.51 10.94 1.18
N LEU A 109 -6.42 10.72 1.94
CA LEU A 109 -6.45 10.83 3.40
C LEU A 109 -6.79 12.24 3.87
N GLN A 110 -6.28 13.27 3.19
CA GLN A 110 -6.61 14.67 3.49
C GLN A 110 -8.10 14.92 3.29
N MET A 111 -8.67 14.41 2.21
CA MET A 111 -10.09 14.55 1.92
C MET A 111 -10.97 13.84 2.96
N ILE A 112 -10.58 12.63 3.36
CA ILE A 112 -11.29 11.88 4.40
C ILE A 112 -11.27 12.66 5.71
N ARG A 113 -10.12 13.22 6.09
CA ARG A 113 -9.98 14.01 7.31
C ARG A 113 -10.90 15.24 7.30
N GLU A 114 -10.98 15.94 6.17
CA GLU A 114 -11.89 17.08 6.02
C GLU A 114 -13.36 16.65 6.13
N MET A 115 -13.73 15.55 5.53
CA MET A 115 -15.09 15.01 5.63
C MET A 115 -15.45 14.62 7.06
N GLU A 116 -14.52 14.04 7.80
CA GLU A 116 -14.73 13.69 9.21
C GLU A 116 -14.95 14.94 10.07
N LYS A 117 -14.18 16.00 9.83
CA LYS A 117 -14.39 17.28 10.53
C LYS A 117 -15.75 17.89 10.24
N ASP A 118 -16.20 17.84 8.98
CA ASP A 118 -17.51 18.35 8.58
C ASP A 118 -18.63 17.57 9.26
N LEU A 119 -18.48 16.25 9.36
CA LEU A 119 -19.46 15.40 10.06
C LEU A 119 -19.51 15.71 11.56
N GLU A 120 -18.38 15.92 12.20
CA GLU A 120 -18.32 16.32 13.61
C GLU A 120 -19.03 17.65 13.83
N GLY A 121 -18.79 18.62 12.93
CA GLY A 121 -19.46 19.90 12.96
C GLY A 121 -20.98 19.80 12.79
N ALA A 122 -21.43 18.89 11.94
CA ALA A 122 -22.86 18.68 11.68
C ALA A 122 -23.61 18.03 12.84
N VAL A 123 -22.91 17.24 13.67
CA VAL A 123 -23.51 16.53 14.81
C VAL A 123 -23.62 17.41 16.05
N ARG A 124 -22.85 18.48 16.11
CA ARG A 124 -22.89 19.43 17.21
C ARG A 124 -24.09 20.38 17.01
#